data_356aedd2503cf595a20bf892df624aec
#
_entry.id   356aedd2503cf595a20bf892df624aec
#
_cell.length_a   1.000
_cell.length_b   1.000
_cell.length_c   1.000
_cell.angle_alpha   90.00
_cell.angle_beta   90.00
_cell.angle_gamma   90.00
#
_symmetry.space_group_name_H-M   'P 1'
#
loop_
_entity.id
_entity.type
_entity.pdbx_description
1 polymer ?
#
loop_
_entity_poly.entity_id
_entity_poly.type
_entity_poly.pdbx_seq_one_letter_code
_entity_poly.pdbx_strand_id
1 'polypeptide(L)'
;MEAHKEKLWTLPFVLDTVINLLVFLIYYLLIVIIAVVAKDTLHATSSQAGLAVGIYIIGTVVARVFAGRFVSTLGSRKVLYVGLGIYLISTALYFYIPNLIVLDTIRFINGFAYGITSTATSTIVASVIPKARRGEGINYYGLSTSLAAAIGPFLGIFLLSLTGFRTIVAICVGLVILCVIAALSMKYEEPQFSEAIKKEESGRRISDYLEPRVNSITLISVLVGFAYSGILGFYGVLYP
;
A
#
# COMPACT_ATOMS: atom_id res chain seq x y z
N MET A 1 -38.05 10.34 -16.83
CA MET A 1 -37.05 9.24 -16.98
C MET A 1 -36.19 9.26 -15.74
N GLU A 2 -36.47 8.41 -14.75
CA GLU A 2 -35.59 8.20 -13.62
C GLU A 2 -34.31 7.53 -14.14
N ALA A 3 -33.19 8.25 -14.12
CA ALA A 3 -31.89 7.69 -14.40
C ALA A 3 -31.65 6.58 -13.38
N HIS A 4 -31.64 5.34 -13.83
CA HIS A 4 -31.31 4.18 -13.01
C HIS A 4 -29.92 4.41 -12.42
N LYS A 5 -29.86 4.90 -11.17
CA LYS A 5 -28.58 5.17 -10.49
C LYS A 5 -27.83 3.85 -10.36
N GLU A 6 -26.82 3.67 -11.21
CA GLU A 6 -25.93 2.50 -11.13
C GLU A 6 -25.43 2.29 -9.70
N LYS A 7 -25.49 1.06 -9.21
CA LYS A 7 -25.13 0.75 -7.81
C LYS A 7 -23.62 0.91 -7.60
N LEU A 8 -23.21 1.80 -6.70
CA LEU A 8 -21.81 1.95 -6.29
C LEU A 8 -21.36 0.80 -5.38
N TRP A 9 -22.20 0.46 -4.40
CA TRP A 9 -21.92 -0.57 -3.39
C TRP A 9 -22.09 -1.98 -3.97
N THR A 10 -21.22 -2.32 -4.91
CA THR A 10 -21.11 -3.67 -5.46
C THR A 10 -20.15 -4.48 -4.61
N LEU A 11 -20.30 -5.83 -4.63
CA LEU A 11 -19.39 -6.71 -3.87
C LEU A 11 -17.91 -6.49 -4.24
N PRO A 12 -17.52 -6.35 -5.53
CA PRO A 12 -16.14 -6.05 -5.88
C PRO A 12 -15.64 -4.71 -5.31
N PHE A 13 -16.45 -3.66 -5.33
CA PHE A 13 -16.08 -2.36 -4.77
C PHE A 13 -15.84 -2.44 -3.26
N VAL A 14 -16.72 -3.13 -2.52
CA VAL A 14 -16.59 -3.30 -1.06
C VAL A 14 -15.38 -4.14 -0.72
N LEU A 15 -15.20 -5.29 -1.38
CA LEU A 15 -14.06 -6.17 -1.10
C LEU A 15 -12.72 -5.49 -1.40
N ASP A 16 -12.61 -4.79 -2.53
CA ASP A 16 -11.40 -4.07 -2.89
C ASP A 16 -11.09 -2.93 -1.92
N THR A 17 -12.12 -2.18 -1.48
CA THR A 17 -11.98 -1.12 -0.47
C THR A 17 -11.54 -1.70 0.88
N VAL A 18 -12.04 -2.88 1.27
CA VAL A 18 -11.62 -3.57 2.50
C VAL A 18 -10.16 -4.05 2.37
N ILE A 19 -9.77 -4.64 1.24
CA ILE A 19 -8.38 -5.03 1.00
C ILE A 19 -7.47 -3.80 1.11
N ASN A 20 -7.84 -2.69 0.50
CA ASN A 20 -7.09 -1.44 0.58
C ASN A 20 -6.95 -0.97 2.04
N LEU A 21 -8.06 -0.92 2.79
CA LEU A 21 -8.07 -0.56 4.21
C LEU A 21 -7.08 -1.42 5.01
N LEU A 22 -7.15 -2.74 4.88
CA LEU A 22 -6.34 -3.66 5.67
C LEU A 22 -4.86 -3.58 5.30
N VAL A 23 -4.54 -3.48 4.02
CA VAL A 23 -3.15 -3.35 3.53
C VAL A 23 -2.52 -2.04 4.03
N PHE A 24 -3.25 -0.92 3.97
CA PHE A 24 -2.80 0.35 4.52
C PHE A 24 -2.75 0.32 6.06
N LEU A 25 -3.68 -0.35 6.72
CA LEU A 25 -3.66 -0.50 8.18
C LEU A 25 -2.41 -1.22 8.65
N ILE A 26 -2.04 -2.33 8.01
CA ILE A 26 -0.80 -3.07 8.30
C ILE A 26 0.43 -2.17 8.08
N TYR A 27 0.46 -1.41 6.99
CA TYR A 27 1.52 -0.45 6.72
C TYR A 27 1.68 0.57 7.84
N TYR A 28 0.60 1.28 8.21
CA TYR A 28 0.64 2.32 9.23
C TYR A 28 0.90 1.77 10.63
N LEU A 29 0.43 0.57 10.93
CA LEU A 29 0.69 -0.11 12.19
C LEU A 29 2.18 -0.47 12.31
N LEU A 30 2.77 -1.07 11.28
CA LEU A 30 4.15 -1.52 11.30
C LEU A 30 5.16 -0.36 11.21
N ILE A 31 4.84 0.74 10.52
CA ILE A 31 5.79 1.85 10.32
C ILE A 31 6.26 2.45 11.65
N VAL A 32 5.36 2.53 12.63
CA VAL A 32 5.67 3.11 13.95
C VAL A 32 6.44 2.13 14.82
N ILE A 33 6.00 0.86 14.86
CA ILE A 33 6.57 -0.12 15.79
C ILE A 33 7.94 -0.66 15.35
N ILE A 34 8.22 -0.68 14.03
CA ILE A 34 9.50 -1.19 13.53
C ILE A 34 10.70 -0.39 14.04
N ALA A 35 10.57 0.94 14.15
CA ALA A 35 11.64 1.76 14.69
C ALA A 35 11.92 1.43 16.16
N VAL A 36 10.87 1.18 16.95
CA VAL A 36 10.96 0.78 18.36
C VAL A 36 11.60 -0.61 18.46
N VAL A 37 11.09 -1.58 17.73
CA VAL A 37 11.60 -2.96 17.71
C VAL A 37 13.06 -3.03 17.27
N ALA A 38 13.47 -2.25 16.26
CA ALA A 38 14.86 -2.18 15.83
C ALA A 38 15.79 -1.68 16.94
N LYS A 39 15.37 -0.66 17.69
CA LYS A 39 16.15 -0.13 18.83
C LYS A 39 16.19 -1.10 20.01
N ASP A 40 15.05 -1.62 20.42
CA ASP A 40 14.91 -2.39 21.65
C ASP A 40 15.43 -3.83 21.50
N THR A 41 15.21 -4.44 20.31
CA THR A 41 15.55 -5.87 20.11
C THR A 41 16.90 -6.04 19.41
N LEU A 42 17.24 -5.16 18.45
CA LEU A 42 18.45 -5.27 17.64
C LEU A 42 19.51 -4.22 18.00
N HIS A 43 19.27 -3.43 19.04
CA HIS A 43 20.17 -2.36 19.52
C HIS A 43 20.59 -1.38 18.41
N ALA A 44 19.65 -1.09 17.48
CA ALA A 44 19.88 -0.19 16.36
C ALA A 44 20.09 1.25 16.84
N THR A 45 21.02 1.95 16.20
CA THR A 45 21.12 3.41 16.34
C THR A 45 19.87 4.09 15.77
N SER A 46 19.62 5.34 16.13
CA SER A 46 18.47 6.11 15.59
C SER A 46 18.51 6.21 14.06
N SER A 47 19.70 6.31 13.45
CA SER A 47 19.88 6.32 12.00
C SER A 47 19.50 4.98 11.36
N GLN A 48 19.91 3.86 11.94
CA GLN A 48 19.58 2.52 11.46
C GLN A 48 18.08 2.22 11.61
N ALA A 49 17.46 2.62 12.73
CA ALA A 49 16.02 2.49 12.92
C ALA A 49 15.25 3.32 11.89
N GLY A 50 15.72 4.54 11.59
CA GLY A 50 15.16 5.38 10.52
C GLY A 50 15.31 4.74 9.14
N LEU A 51 16.45 4.09 8.86
CA LEU A 51 16.67 3.36 7.62
C LEU A 51 15.68 2.19 7.48
N ALA A 52 15.46 1.39 8.52
CA ALA A 52 14.50 0.29 8.52
C ALA A 52 13.08 0.76 8.23
N VAL A 53 12.71 1.98 8.62
CA VAL A 53 11.42 2.59 8.24
C VAL A 53 11.45 3.04 6.78
N GLY A 54 12.50 3.75 6.36
CA GLY A 54 12.61 4.36 5.03
C GLY A 54 12.76 3.35 3.89
N ILE A 55 13.46 2.24 4.11
CA ILE A 55 13.72 1.23 3.07
C ILE A 55 12.44 0.58 2.54
N TYR A 56 11.40 0.51 3.36
CA TYR A 56 10.06 0.10 2.94
C TYR A 56 9.49 1.03 1.86
N ILE A 57 9.65 2.34 2.05
CA ILE A 57 9.18 3.35 1.09
C ILE A 57 9.97 3.22 -0.22
N ILE A 58 11.28 2.98 -0.15
CA ILE A 58 12.11 2.73 -1.33
C ILE A 58 11.57 1.52 -2.10
N GLY A 59 11.31 0.40 -1.41
CA GLY A 59 10.70 -0.78 -2.02
C GLY A 59 9.36 -0.47 -2.69
N THR A 60 8.51 0.32 -2.03
CA THR A 60 7.21 0.76 -2.58
C THR A 60 7.36 1.58 -3.85
N VAL A 61 8.30 2.54 -3.87
CA VAL A 61 8.55 3.39 -5.05
C VAL A 61 9.07 2.55 -6.22
N VAL A 62 10.04 1.65 -5.96
CA VAL A 62 10.57 0.73 -6.98
C VAL A 62 9.44 -0.13 -7.55
N ALA A 63 8.58 -0.69 -6.70
CA ALA A 63 7.44 -1.49 -7.14
C ALA A 63 6.49 -0.72 -8.05
N ARG A 64 6.17 0.54 -7.71
CA ARG A 64 5.24 1.38 -8.48
C ARG A 64 5.72 1.66 -9.90
N VAL A 65 7.04 1.79 -10.12
CA VAL A 65 7.62 1.98 -11.46
C VAL A 65 7.27 0.80 -12.38
N PHE A 66 7.23 -0.42 -11.84
CA PHE A 66 6.94 -1.63 -12.63
C PHE A 66 5.47 -2.05 -12.56
N ALA A 67 4.76 -1.71 -11.49
CA ALA A 67 3.41 -2.19 -11.23
C ALA A 67 2.41 -1.79 -12.33
N GLY A 68 2.51 -0.57 -12.87
CA GLY A 68 1.66 -0.13 -13.98
C GLY A 68 1.80 -1.05 -15.19
N ARG A 69 3.03 -1.41 -15.57
CA ARG A 69 3.29 -2.33 -16.68
C ARG A 69 2.80 -3.75 -16.38
N PHE A 70 2.96 -4.23 -15.15
CA PHE A 70 2.44 -5.56 -14.78
C PHE A 70 0.92 -5.59 -14.85
N VAL A 71 0.23 -4.53 -14.40
CA VAL A 71 -1.23 -4.42 -14.46
C VAL A 71 -1.73 -4.42 -15.90
N SER A 72 -1.09 -3.67 -16.81
CA SER A 72 -1.50 -3.61 -18.21
C SER A 72 -1.23 -4.91 -18.98
N THR A 73 -0.16 -5.65 -18.63
CA THR A 73 0.23 -6.88 -19.34
C THR A 73 -0.43 -8.14 -18.77
N LEU A 74 -0.49 -8.27 -17.45
CA LEU A 74 -0.97 -9.47 -16.75
C LEU A 74 -2.43 -9.35 -16.28
N GLY A 75 -2.95 -8.13 -16.21
CA GLY A 75 -4.24 -7.81 -15.60
C GLY A 75 -4.14 -7.51 -14.10
N SER A 76 -5.02 -6.62 -13.63
CA SER A 76 -5.01 -6.13 -12.24
C SER A 76 -5.29 -7.23 -11.21
N ARG A 77 -6.12 -8.21 -11.55
CA ARG A 77 -6.46 -9.33 -10.67
C ARG A 77 -5.28 -10.25 -10.39
N LYS A 78 -4.51 -10.61 -11.42
CA LYS A 78 -3.32 -11.47 -11.27
C LYS A 78 -2.23 -10.75 -10.48
N VAL A 79 -2.05 -9.46 -10.78
CA VAL A 79 -1.09 -8.60 -10.07
C VAL A 79 -1.46 -8.46 -8.60
N LEU A 80 -2.75 -8.34 -8.26
CA LEU A 80 -3.23 -8.34 -6.88
C LEU A 80 -2.89 -9.65 -6.15
N TYR A 81 -3.12 -10.80 -6.78
CA TYR A 81 -2.80 -12.11 -6.16
C TYR A 81 -1.31 -12.29 -5.92
N VAL A 82 -0.47 -11.94 -6.90
CA VAL A 82 0.99 -12.00 -6.76
C VAL A 82 1.46 -11.03 -5.66
N GLY A 83 0.95 -9.79 -5.66
CA GLY A 83 1.26 -8.79 -4.65
C GLY A 83 0.90 -9.25 -3.25
N LEU A 84 -0.33 -9.75 -3.04
CA LEU A 84 -0.77 -10.28 -1.75
C LEU A 84 0.02 -11.53 -1.33
N GLY A 85 0.40 -12.40 -2.26
CA GLY A 85 1.24 -13.57 -1.98
C GLY A 85 2.62 -13.17 -1.46
N ILE A 86 3.29 -12.23 -2.13
CA ILE A 86 4.59 -11.71 -1.68
C ILE A 86 4.41 -10.95 -0.34
N TYR A 87 3.32 -10.20 -0.18
CA TYR A 87 3.01 -9.45 1.03
C TYR A 87 2.80 -10.39 2.22
N LEU A 88 2.10 -11.53 2.02
CA LEU A 88 1.89 -12.55 3.05
C LEU A 88 3.23 -13.17 3.48
N ILE A 89 4.03 -13.62 2.52
CA ILE A 89 5.32 -14.25 2.80
C ILE A 89 6.25 -13.27 3.52
N SER A 90 6.39 -12.05 3.01
CA SER A 90 7.27 -11.04 3.62
C SER A 90 6.78 -10.59 4.99
N THR A 91 5.45 -10.55 5.24
CA THR A 91 4.91 -10.27 6.57
C THR A 91 5.18 -11.44 7.53
N ALA A 92 5.09 -12.69 7.09
CA ALA A 92 5.44 -13.84 7.91
C ALA A 92 6.93 -13.89 8.25
N LEU A 93 7.82 -13.40 7.39
CA LEU A 93 9.25 -13.35 7.68
C LEU A 93 9.61 -12.45 8.87
N TYR A 94 8.74 -11.53 9.31
CA TYR A 94 8.94 -10.76 10.53
C TYR A 94 8.96 -11.61 11.82
N PHE A 95 8.54 -12.87 11.77
CA PHE A 95 8.73 -13.79 12.92
C PHE A 95 10.20 -14.15 13.17
N TYR A 96 11.07 -13.98 12.18
CA TYR A 96 12.48 -14.29 12.26
C TYR A 96 13.34 -13.12 11.80
N ILE A 97 13.75 -12.29 12.74
CA ILE A 97 14.60 -11.11 12.52
C ILE A 97 15.87 -11.24 13.36
N PRO A 98 16.90 -11.96 12.88
CA PRO A 98 18.12 -12.16 13.65
C PRO A 98 19.04 -10.93 13.69
N ASN A 99 18.93 -10.01 12.73
CA ASN A 99 19.78 -8.82 12.64
C ASN A 99 19.12 -7.74 11.75
N LEU A 100 19.75 -6.54 11.74
CA LEU A 100 19.26 -5.39 10.98
C LEU A 100 19.23 -5.60 9.47
N ILE A 101 20.20 -6.32 8.89
CA ILE A 101 20.26 -6.58 7.44
C ILE A 101 19.04 -7.40 7.01
N VAL A 102 18.69 -8.42 7.78
CA VAL A 102 17.49 -9.24 7.52
C VAL A 102 16.23 -8.39 7.68
N LEU A 103 16.15 -7.57 8.73
CA LEU A 103 15.03 -6.65 8.92
C LEU A 103 14.87 -5.73 7.70
N ASP A 104 15.93 -5.07 7.26
CA ASP A 104 15.91 -4.14 6.13
C ASP A 104 15.52 -4.86 4.82
N THR A 105 16.03 -6.07 4.61
CA THR A 105 15.65 -6.88 3.45
C THR A 105 14.16 -7.23 3.46
N ILE A 106 13.64 -7.68 4.59
CA ILE A 106 12.21 -7.97 4.76
C ILE A 106 11.39 -6.69 4.52
N ARG A 107 11.81 -5.57 5.08
CA ARG A 107 11.15 -4.27 4.91
C ARG A 107 11.10 -3.85 3.44
N PHE A 108 12.19 -3.99 2.70
CA PHE A 108 12.23 -3.70 1.27
C PHE A 108 11.24 -4.58 0.48
N ILE A 109 11.27 -5.90 0.69
CA ILE A 109 10.38 -6.85 0.00
C ILE A 109 8.92 -6.58 0.37
N ASN A 110 8.64 -6.32 1.64
CA ASN A 110 7.30 -6.02 2.13
C ASN A 110 6.76 -4.71 1.54
N GLY A 111 7.61 -3.67 1.46
CA GLY A 111 7.27 -2.42 0.78
C GLY A 111 7.06 -2.60 -0.72
N PHE A 112 7.86 -3.44 -1.38
CA PHE A 112 7.69 -3.78 -2.79
C PHE A 112 6.34 -4.47 -3.03
N ALA A 113 5.99 -5.47 -2.22
CA ALA A 113 4.71 -6.16 -2.28
C ALA A 113 3.53 -5.21 -2.04
N TYR A 114 3.65 -4.31 -1.06
CA TYR A 114 2.67 -3.26 -0.81
C TYR A 114 2.47 -2.35 -2.04
N GLY A 115 3.57 -1.93 -2.69
CA GLY A 115 3.51 -1.08 -3.87
C GLY A 115 2.76 -1.75 -5.03
N ILE A 116 3.02 -3.04 -5.28
CA ILE A 116 2.28 -3.84 -6.27
C ILE A 116 0.80 -3.95 -5.90
N THR A 117 0.51 -4.35 -4.65
CA THR A 117 -0.85 -4.57 -4.17
C THR A 117 -1.69 -3.30 -4.23
N SER A 118 -1.16 -2.17 -3.73
CA SER A 118 -1.86 -0.89 -3.71
C SER A 118 -2.11 -0.34 -5.12
N THR A 119 -1.23 -0.59 -6.07
CA THR A 119 -1.45 -0.22 -7.48
C THR A 119 -2.54 -1.08 -8.10
N ALA A 120 -2.55 -2.38 -7.84
CA ALA A 120 -3.58 -3.28 -8.33
C ALA A 120 -4.96 -2.92 -7.79
N THR A 121 -5.12 -2.70 -6.47
CA THR A 121 -6.39 -2.28 -5.87
C THR A 121 -6.87 -0.93 -6.43
N SER A 122 -5.99 0.06 -6.58
CA SER A 122 -6.33 1.34 -7.19
C SER A 122 -6.84 1.21 -8.62
N THR A 123 -6.30 0.25 -9.40
CA THR A 123 -6.75 -0.02 -10.76
C THR A 123 -8.10 -0.75 -10.76
N ILE A 124 -8.29 -1.72 -9.88
CA ILE A 124 -9.55 -2.46 -9.74
C ILE A 124 -10.68 -1.51 -9.36
N VAL A 125 -10.48 -0.70 -8.31
CA VAL A 125 -11.51 0.23 -7.87
C VAL A 125 -11.90 1.22 -8.95
N ALA A 126 -10.93 1.73 -9.72
CA ALA A 126 -11.19 2.64 -10.84
C ALA A 126 -12.02 1.99 -11.95
N SER A 127 -11.95 0.67 -12.12
CA SER A 127 -12.70 -0.09 -13.11
C SER A 127 -14.12 -0.48 -12.67
N VAL A 128 -14.31 -0.72 -11.37
CA VAL A 128 -15.61 -1.16 -10.83
C VAL A 128 -16.53 -0.01 -10.43
N ILE A 129 -16.01 1.21 -10.30
CA ILE A 129 -16.83 2.40 -10.01
C ILE A 129 -17.56 2.85 -11.28
N PRO A 130 -18.90 3.01 -11.24
CA PRO A 130 -19.67 3.55 -12.35
C PRO A 130 -19.20 4.96 -12.75
N LYS A 131 -19.14 5.25 -14.04
CA LYS A 131 -18.69 6.55 -14.57
C LYS A 131 -19.48 7.73 -13.97
N ALA A 132 -20.79 7.57 -13.79
CA ALA A 132 -21.68 8.59 -13.24
C ALA A 132 -21.43 8.87 -11.75
N ARG A 133 -20.77 7.96 -11.01
CA ARG A 133 -20.51 8.08 -9.57
C ARG A 133 -19.01 8.06 -9.22
N ARG A 134 -18.16 8.37 -10.21
CA ARG A 134 -16.70 8.22 -10.09
C ARG A 134 -16.12 9.04 -8.93
N GLY A 135 -16.52 10.30 -8.78
CA GLY A 135 -16.07 11.15 -7.68
C GLY A 135 -16.45 10.61 -6.30
N GLU A 136 -17.70 10.15 -6.17
CA GLU A 136 -18.23 9.57 -4.94
C GLU A 136 -17.48 8.28 -4.56
N GLY A 137 -17.29 7.37 -5.52
CA GLY A 137 -16.61 6.10 -5.29
C GLY A 137 -15.13 6.27 -4.93
N ILE A 138 -14.42 7.19 -5.60
CA ILE A 138 -13.01 7.49 -5.27
C ILE A 138 -12.91 8.08 -3.86
N ASN A 139 -13.86 8.93 -3.43
CA ASN A 139 -13.85 9.50 -2.08
C ASN A 139 -14.05 8.41 -1.00
N TYR A 140 -14.98 7.48 -1.19
CA TYR A 140 -15.16 6.36 -0.25
C TYR A 140 -13.95 5.44 -0.20
N TYR A 141 -13.32 5.16 -1.36
CA TYR A 141 -12.08 4.40 -1.40
C TYR A 141 -10.93 5.15 -0.69
N GLY A 142 -10.78 6.45 -0.92
CA GLY A 142 -9.80 7.29 -0.23
C GLY A 142 -10.02 7.36 1.28
N LEU A 143 -11.28 7.32 1.75
CA LEU A 143 -11.62 7.27 3.16
C LEU A 143 -11.04 6.05 3.86
N SER A 144 -10.95 4.90 3.18
CA SER A 144 -10.31 3.70 3.74
C SER A 144 -8.83 3.92 4.08
N THR A 145 -8.11 4.62 3.21
CA THR A 145 -6.70 4.99 3.45
C THR A 145 -6.56 5.98 4.61
N SER A 146 -7.43 6.99 4.65
CA SER A 146 -7.42 7.99 5.74
C SER A 146 -7.74 7.36 7.10
N LEU A 147 -8.69 6.43 7.13
CA LEU A 147 -9.05 5.68 8.33
C LEU A 147 -7.88 4.81 8.81
N ALA A 148 -7.21 4.11 7.89
CA ALA A 148 -6.02 3.33 8.21
C ALA A 148 -4.89 4.21 8.77
N ALA A 149 -4.67 5.39 8.18
CA ALA A 149 -3.65 6.34 8.65
C ALA A 149 -3.95 6.90 10.05
N ALA A 150 -5.23 7.13 10.38
CA ALA A 150 -5.63 7.63 11.67
C ALA A 150 -5.52 6.55 12.78
N ILE A 151 -5.95 5.33 12.47
CA ILE A 151 -6.06 4.25 13.48
C ILE A 151 -4.76 3.44 13.58
N GLY A 152 -4.05 3.22 12.48
CA GLY A 152 -2.91 2.31 12.39
C GLY A 152 -1.79 2.59 13.40
N PRO A 153 -1.26 3.83 13.48
CA PRO A 153 -0.19 4.16 14.42
C PRO A 153 -0.62 3.98 15.88
N PHE A 154 -1.84 4.39 16.22
CA PHE A 154 -2.38 4.21 17.56
C PHE A 154 -2.50 2.72 17.92
N LEU A 155 -3.09 1.91 17.03
CA LEU A 155 -3.19 0.47 17.24
C LEU A 155 -1.81 -0.19 17.35
N GLY A 156 -0.83 0.26 16.58
CA GLY A 156 0.53 -0.26 16.64
C GLY A 156 1.16 -0.09 18.03
N ILE A 157 1.16 1.12 18.55
CA ILE A 157 1.70 1.43 19.88
C ILE A 157 0.88 0.72 20.97
N PHE A 158 -0.44 0.78 20.90
CA PHE A 158 -1.34 0.16 21.88
C PHE A 158 -1.14 -1.35 21.95
N LEU A 159 -1.09 -2.04 20.82
CA LEU A 159 -0.85 -3.47 20.79
C LEU A 159 0.56 -3.83 21.27
N LEU A 160 1.57 -3.01 20.95
CA LEU A 160 2.94 -3.26 21.38
C LEU A 160 3.07 -3.17 22.89
N SER A 161 2.34 -2.26 23.53
CA SER A 161 2.33 -2.12 25.00
C SER A 161 1.64 -3.27 25.73
N LEU A 162 0.69 -3.96 25.05
CA LEU A 162 -0.09 -5.04 25.68
C LEU A 162 0.47 -6.43 25.39
N THR A 163 1.07 -6.66 24.21
CA THR A 163 1.31 -8.04 23.77
C THR A 163 2.75 -8.31 23.36
N GLY A 164 3.36 -7.53 22.59
CA GLY A 164 4.70 -7.74 22.02
C GLY A 164 4.68 -7.97 20.52
N PHE A 165 5.86 -7.82 19.92
CA PHE A 165 6.02 -7.78 18.46
C PHE A 165 5.53 -9.03 17.73
N ARG A 166 5.82 -10.23 18.27
CA ARG A 166 5.39 -11.50 17.64
C ARG A 166 3.88 -11.62 17.49
N THR A 167 3.13 -11.19 18.49
CA THR A 167 1.66 -11.20 18.43
C THR A 167 1.15 -10.23 17.39
N ILE A 168 1.77 -9.06 17.26
CA ILE A 168 1.42 -8.08 16.25
C ILE A 168 1.68 -8.64 14.84
N VAL A 169 2.82 -9.31 14.63
CA VAL A 169 3.12 -9.99 13.36
C VAL A 169 2.05 -11.04 13.05
N ALA A 170 1.63 -11.85 14.04
CA ALA A 170 0.56 -12.84 13.85
C ALA A 170 -0.76 -12.17 13.43
N ILE A 171 -1.14 -11.06 14.06
CA ILE A 171 -2.33 -10.28 13.68
C ILE A 171 -2.17 -9.78 12.22
N CYS A 172 -1.02 -9.19 11.87
CA CYS A 172 -0.76 -8.71 10.51
C CYS A 172 -0.87 -9.85 9.47
N VAL A 173 -0.28 -11.01 9.75
CA VAL A 173 -0.40 -12.20 8.87
C VAL A 173 -1.87 -12.61 8.72
N GLY A 174 -2.63 -12.64 9.82
CA GLY A 174 -4.07 -12.93 9.78
C GLY A 174 -4.86 -11.94 8.91
N LEU A 175 -4.55 -10.64 9.02
CA LEU A 175 -5.15 -9.61 8.18
C LEU A 175 -4.80 -9.76 6.70
N VAL A 176 -3.54 -10.14 6.36
CA VAL A 176 -3.16 -10.42 4.97
C VAL A 176 -3.89 -11.66 4.44
N ILE A 177 -4.07 -12.70 5.25
CA ILE A 177 -4.86 -13.89 4.87
C ILE A 177 -6.31 -13.47 4.58
N LEU A 178 -6.91 -12.60 5.38
CA LEU A 178 -8.25 -12.05 5.09
C LEU A 178 -8.27 -11.29 3.76
N CYS A 179 -7.22 -10.51 3.45
CA CYS A 179 -7.10 -9.85 2.15
C CYS A 179 -7.05 -10.87 1.00
N VAL A 180 -6.32 -11.97 1.16
CA VAL A 180 -6.24 -13.04 0.14
C VAL A 180 -7.61 -13.69 -0.05
N ILE A 181 -8.33 -14.02 1.04
CA ILE A 181 -9.68 -14.59 0.96
C ILE A 181 -10.64 -13.62 0.28
N ALA A 182 -10.60 -12.32 0.62
CA ALA A 182 -11.41 -11.30 -0.01
C ALA A 182 -11.11 -11.17 -1.52
N ALA A 183 -9.83 -11.19 -1.89
CA ALA A 183 -9.40 -11.11 -3.28
C ALA A 183 -9.87 -12.34 -4.09
N LEU A 184 -9.80 -13.54 -3.53
CA LEU A 184 -10.28 -14.77 -4.17
C LEU A 184 -11.80 -14.77 -4.33
N SER A 185 -12.53 -14.18 -3.38
CA SER A 185 -13.99 -14.07 -3.41
C SER A 185 -14.48 -12.99 -4.37
N MET A 186 -13.61 -12.09 -4.80
CA MET A 186 -13.94 -10.96 -5.66
C MET A 186 -14.10 -11.42 -7.11
N LYS A 187 -15.35 -11.40 -7.60
CA LYS A 187 -15.68 -11.65 -9.01
C LYS A 187 -15.94 -10.33 -9.70
N TYR A 188 -15.04 -9.91 -10.59
CA TYR A 188 -15.25 -8.77 -11.46
C TYR A 188 -14.67 -9.08 -12.84
N GLU A 189 -15.26 -8.47 -13.86
CA GLU A 189 -14.76 -8.58 -15.25
C GLU A 189 -13.61 -7.60 -15.41
N GLU A 190 -12.43 -8.13 -15.74
CA GLU A 190 -11.28 -7.27 -16.04
C GLU A 190 -11.57 -6.48 -17.34
N PRO A 191 -11.33 -5.17 -17.34
CA PRO A 191 -11.35 -4.41 -18.58
C PRO A 191 -10.35 -5.05 -19.54
N GLN A 192 -10.83 -5.44 -20.73
CA GLN A 192 -9.93 -5.88 -21.79
C GLN A 192 -9.09 -4.68 -22.21
N PHE A 193 -7.85 -4.61 -21.76
CA PHE A 193 -6.90 -3.67 -22.33
C PHE A 193 -6.71 -4.03 -23.80
N SER A 194 -7.11 -3.11 -24.69
CA SER A 194 -7.01 -3.29 -26.13
C SER A 194 -5.58 -3.72 -26.50
N GLU A 195 -5.45 -4.66 -27.43
CA GLU A 195 -4.13 -5.10 -27.94
C GLU A 195 -3.30 -3.93 -28.47
N ALA A 196 -3.95 -2.84 -28.88
CA ALA A 196 -3.29 -1.58 -29.23
C ALA A 196 -2.54 -0.95 -28.05
N ILE A 197 -3.13 -0.95 -26.84
CA ILE A 197 -2.48 -0.43 -25.62
C ILE A 197 -1.30 -1.32 -25.23
N LYS A 198 -1.43 -2.65 -25.34
CA LYS A 198 -0.32 -3.59 -25.08
C LYS A 198 0.86 -3.38 -26.04
N LYS A 199 0.60 -3.04 -27.29
CA LYS A 199 1.63 -2.74 -28.30
C LYS A 199 2.31 -1.38 -28.08
N GLU A 200 1.56 -0.35 -27.71
CA GLU A 200 2.11 0.97 -27.38
C GLU A 200 3.00 0.94 -26.14
N GLU A 201 2.64 0.19 -25.09
CA GLU A 201 3.47 0.08 -23.88
C GLU A 201 4.77 -0.69 -24.11
N SER A 202 4.82 -1.61 -25.08
CA SER A 202 6.04 -2.35 -25.41
C SER A 202 7.17 -1.48 -26.00
N GLY A 203 6.84 -0.26 -26.49
CA GLY A 203 7.78 0.67 -27.11
C GLY A 203 8.08 1.95 -26.31
N ARG A 204 7.45 2.13 -25.13
CA ARG A 204 7.58 3.37 -24.35
C ARG A 204 8.97 3.58 -23.77
N ARG A 205 9.51 4.76 -24.02
CA ARG A 205 10.74 5.28 -23.40
C ARG A 205 10.43 5.80 -21.99
N ILE A 206 11.45 5.91 -21.14
CA ILE A 206 11.31 6.48 -19.78
C ILE A 206 10.70 7.89 -19.81
N SER A 207 10.95 8.66 -20.89
CA SER A 207 10.32 9.98 -21.13
C SER A 207 8.78 9.94 -21.20
N ASP A 208 8.19 8.81 -21.57
CA ASP A 208 6.74 8.68 -21.77
C ASP A 208 5.99 8.45 -20.44
N TYR A 209 6.73 8.19 -19.35
CA TYR A 209 6.18 8.11 -17.99
C TYR A 209 6.05 9.49 -17.33
N LEU A 210 6.62 10.53 -17.92
CA LEU A 210 6.56 11.91 -17.42
C LEU A 210 5.61 12.72 -18.31
N GLU A 211 4.32 12.72 -17.96
CA GLU A 211 3.36 13.62 -18.60
C GLU A 211 3.65 15.07 -18.17
N PRO A 212 4.09 15.97 -19.11
CA PRO A 212 4.48 17.35 -18.75
C PRO A 212 3.37 18.13 -18.04
N ARG A 213 2.09 17.80 -18.31
CA ARG A 213 0.91 18.43 -17.70
C ARG A 213 0.75 18.09 -16.22
N VAL A 214 1.31 16.95 -15.77
CA VAL A 214 1.22 16.48 -14.38
C VAL A 214 2.40 16.97 -13.54
N ASN A 215 3.48 17.44 -14.16
CA ASN A 215 4.70 17.84 -13.45
C ASN A 215 4.45 18.92 -12.40
N SER A 216 3.60 19.91 -12.67
CA SER A 216 3.27 20.98 -11.71
C SER A 216 2.54 20.44 -10.49
N ILE A 217 1.57 19.53 -10.68
CA ILE A 217 0.81 18.90 -9.58
C ILE A 217 1.74 17.98 -8.78
N THR A 218 2.60 17.24 -9.46
CA THR A 218 3.60 16.37 -8.82
C THR A 218 4.57 17.19 -7.98
N LEU A 219 5.07 18.31 -8.49
CA LEU A 219 5.97 19.19 -7.73
C LEU A 219 5.28 19.75 -6.48
N ILE A 220 4.06 20.22 -6.60
CA ILE A 220 3.26 20.71 -5.45
C ILE A 220 3.08 19.58 -4.42
N SER A 221 2.73 18.37 -4.86
CA SER A 221 2.53 17.22 -3.97
C SER A 221 3.83 16.84 -3.24
N VAL A 222 4.97 16.91 -3.92
CA VAL A 222 6.30 16.68 -3.30
C VAL A 222 6.61 17.75 -2.26
N LEU A 223 6.38 19.03 -2.55
CA LEU A 223 6.61 20.14 -1.62
C LEU A 223 5.71 20.04 -0.38
N VAL A 224 4.42 19.74 -0.58
CA VAL A 224 3.47 19.52 0.53
C VAL A 224 3.89 18.32 1.38
N GLY A 225 4.27 17.21 0.74
CA GLY A 225 4.73 16.01 1.44
C GLY A 225 6.02 16.27 2.24
N PHE A 226 6.94 17.04 1.69
CA PHE A 226 8.17 17.44 2.37
C PHE A 226 7.90 18.34 3.59
N ALA A 227 7.04 19.34 3.43
CA ALA A 227 6.63 20.21 4.52
C ALA A 227 5.90 19.43 5.63
N TYR A 228 5.00 18.52 5.26
CA TYR A 228 4.28 17.66 6.20
C TYR A 228 5.23 16.72 6.98
N SER A 229 6.20 16.13 6.29
CA SER A 229 7.24 15.29 6.91
C SER A 229 8.10 16.08 7.88
N GLY A 230 8.45 17.33 7.56
CA GLY A 230 9.16 18.25 8.44
C GLY A 230 8.39 18.53 9.72
N ILE A 231 7.10 18.85 9.63
CA ILE A 231 6.23 19.11 10.79
C ILE A 231 6.16 17.87 11.68
N LEU A 232 5.92 16.68 11.13
CA LEU A 232 5.87 15.44 11.89
C LEU A 232 7.20 15.09 12.56
N GLY A 233 8.32 15.30 11.87
CA GLY A 233 9.67 15.07 12.42
C GLY A 233 10.01 16.01 13.58
N PHE A 234 9.63 17.29 13.47
CA PHE A 234 9.83 18.27 14.56
C PHE A 234 8.92 18.01 15.76
N TYR A 235 7.69 17.53 15.54
CA TYR A 235 6.78 17.22 16.65
C TYR A 235 7.34 16.13 17.57
N GLY A 236 7.97 15.10 17.01
CA GLY A 236 8.61 14.01 17.77
C GLY A 236 9.89 14.45 18.54
N VAL A 237 10.49 15.60 18.17
CA VAL A 237 11.67 16.15 18.85
C VAL A 237 11.29 17.14 19.95
N LEU A 238 10.18 17.87 19.79
CA LEU A 238 9.73 18.91 20.72
C LEU A 238 8.90 18.37 21.89
N TYR A 239 8.35 17.18 21.77
CA TYR A 239 7.57 16.51 22.81
C TYR A 239 8.13 15.10 23.03
N PRO A 240 9.23 14.96 23.80
CA PRO A 240 9.80 13.68 24.17
C PRO A 240 8.90 12.89 25.12
#